data_5e6f3d93669c84795bab2e5dd5d06f80
#
_entry.id   5e6f3d93669c84795bab2e5dd5d06f80
#
_cell.length_a   1.000
_cell.length_b   1.000
_cell.length_c   1.000
_cell.angle_alpha   90.00
_cell.angle_beta   90.00
_cell.angle_gamma   90.00
#
_symmetry.space_group_name_H-M   'P 1'
#
loop_
_entity.id
_entity.type
_entity.pdbx_description
1 polymer ?
#
loop_
_entity_poly.entity_id
_entity_poly.type
_entity_poly.pdbx_seq_one_letter_code
_entity_poly.pdbx_strand_id
1 'polypeptide(L)'
;MSASDTDVRKIERVEYGRFRNVYLYITEACQLRCGDCYMGARLERALKMPPERIKANLTAWRQMGGSKLTILGGEPTLHHDYVNTIRLAKQIGYEHVITTSNGLDPAIRKFRRLEPSDFSYVQISVDGGSPATHDAVRGEGTFKTTLKNVAELCERGFDTRIICTVSKANEADCLRLLDIADSLGVSLVKFHVMSVIGRGHGNEEWGMRPHEWLDFTDRLPEVAAGHRARVWYQPTFARRSEMARFEEEGYRGCIGRTLDRISIFPDGRSYVCSFLFDTDLHYANTAPDGTITVNRGPNEFDLFSGALTKSACGDCKAPGSCMGGCPAEEIVDRRASCAEEPDIVPVCRLWKSSPAN
;
A
#
# COMPACT_ATOMS: atom_id res chain seq x y z
N MET A 1 -29.94 -29.17 2.69
CA MET A 1 -28.55 -28.84 2.37
C MET A 1 -28.13 -27.74 3.36
N SER A 2 -27.27 -28.08 4.31
CA SER A 2 -26.93 -27.19 5.45
C SER A 2 -26.00 -26.07 5.03
N ALA A 3 -26.19 -24.87 5.58
CA ALA A 3 -25.45 -23.65 5.32
C ALA A 3 -23.94 -23.73 5.64
N SER A 4 -23.46 -24.86 6.18
CA SER A 4 -22.06 -25.08 6.55
C SER A 4 -21.15 -25.49 5.39
N ASP A 5 -21.70 -26.05 4.32
CA ASP A 5 -20.90 -26.65 3.24
C ASP A 5 -20.38 -25.63 2.19
N THR A 6 -20.99 -24.45 2.14
CA THR A 6 -20.59 -23.42 1.18
C THR A 6 -19.43 -22.55 1.68
N ASP A 7 -19.22 -22.47 2.99
CA ASP A 7 -18.19 -21.62 3.58
C ASP A 7 -16.80 -22.26 3.58
N VAL A 8 -16.73 -23.55 3.88
CA VAL A 8 -15.49 -24.34 3.86
C VAL A 8 -14.91 -24.34 2.44
N ARG A 9 -15.75 -24.43 1.41
CA ARG A 9 -15.28 -24.40 0.00
C ARG A 9 -14.75 -23.04 -0.46
N LYS A 10 -15.22 -21.91 0.12
CA LYS A 10 -14.65 -20.59 -0.19
C LYS A 10 -13.28 -20.40 0.48
N ILE A 11 -13.10 -20.97 1.67
CA ILE A 11 -11.81 -20.99 2.37
C ILE A 11 -10.85 -21.98 1.70
N GLU A 12 -11.31 -23.15 1.27
CA GLU A 12 -10.50 -24.13 0.53
C GLU A 12 -10.05 -23.65 -0.84
N ARG A 13 -10.77 -22.72 -1.48
CA ARG A 13 -10.34 -22.06 -2.73
C ARG A 13 -9.24 -21.01 -2.51
N VAL A 14 -9.03 -20.55 -1.28
CA VAL A 14 -7.83 -19.82 -0.91
C VAL A 14 -6.72 -20.86 -0.76
N GLU A 15 -6.05 -21.18 -1.85
CA GLU A 15 -4.87 -22.04 -1.80
C GLU A 15 -3.94 -21.50 -0.71
N TYR A 16 -3.60 -22.35 0.24
CA TYR A 16 -2.60 -22.04 1.27
C TYR A 16 -1.37 -21.43 0.58
N GLY A 17 -0.96 -20.24 1.02
CA GLY A 17 0.18 -19.54 0.43
C GLY A 17 -0.16 -18.39 -0.51
N ARG A 18 -1.42 -18.07 -0.78
CA ARG A 18 -1.78 -16.92 -1.62
C ARG A 18 -1.60 -15.58 -0.92
N PHE A 19 -2.00 -15.43 0.34
CA PHE A 19 -1.84 -14.19 1.10
C PHE A 19 -0.41 -13.98 1.62
N ARG A 20 0.56 -13.95 0.73
CA ARG A 20 1.97 -13.77 1.12
C ARG A 20 2.24 -12.41 1.75
N ASN A 21 1.53 -11.38 1.29
CA ASN A 21 1.69 -10.01 1.74
C ASN A 21 0.61 -9.65 2.77
N VAL A 22 0.98 -9.60 4.03
CA VAL A 22 0.10 -9.24 5.16
C VAL A 22 0.37 -7.79 5.54
N TYR A 23 -0.65 -6.95 5.46
CA TYR A 23 -0.64 -5.55 5.91
C TYR A 23 -1.46 -5.45 7.19
N LEU A 24 -0.81 -5.19 8.32
CA LEU A 24 -1.46 -5.13 9.62
C LEU A 24 -1.53 -3.69 10.12
N TYR A 25 -2.73 -3.14 10.14
CA TYR A 25 -3.03 -1.82 10.70
C TYR A 25 -3.28 -1.96 12.20
N ILE A 26 -2.25 -1.77 13.01
CA ILE A 26 -2.36 -1.95 14.46
C ILE A 26 -3.07 -0.80 15.17
N THR A 27 -3.20 0.36 14.51
CA THR A 27 -3.93 1.52 15.00
C THR A 27 -4.46 2.36 13.85
N GLU A 28 -5.57 3.04 14.06
CA GLU A 28 -6.09 4.08 13.17
C GLU A 28 -5.69 5.48 13.63
N ALA A 29 -5.12 5.63 14.85
CA ALA A 29 -4.63 6.92 15.34
C ALA A 29 -3.44 7.42 14.54
N CYS A 30 -3.45 8.71 14.22
CA CYS A 30 -2.33 9.45 13.64
C CYS A 30 -2.31 10.87 14.20
N GLN A 31 -1.13 11.44 14.39
CA GLN A 31 -0.98 12.83 14.80
C GLN A 31 -1.04 13.81 13.62
N LEU A 32 -0.98 13.30 12.39
CA LEU A 32 -1.08 14.10 11.17
C LEU A 32 -2.47 13.99 10.53
N ARG A 33 -2.77 14.97 9.69
CA ARG A 33 -3.97 15.02 8.85
C ARG A 33 -3.59 15.36 7.41
N CYS A 34 -2.71 14.54 6.81
CA CYS A 34 -2.24 14.76 5.43
C CYS A 34 -3.40 14.92 4.45
N GLY A 35 -3.25 15.81 3.47
CA GLY A 35 -4.31 16.13 2.52
C GLY A 35 -4.66 14.97 1.58
N ASP A 36 -3.72 14.07 1.33
CA ASP A 36 -3.82 12.89 0.46
C ASP A 36 -4.12 11.58 1.20
N CYS A 37 -4.39 11.65 2.52
CA CYS A 37 -4.46 10.45 3.36
C CYS A 37 -5.64 9.55 2.98
N TYR A 38 -5.34 8.36 2.48
CA TYR A 38 -6.34 7.35 2.10
C TYR A 38 -7.12 6.75 3.27
N MET A 39 -6.61 6.90 4.51
CA MET A 39 -7.31 6.43 5.71
C MET A 39 -8.59 7.20 6.02
N GLY A 40 -8.71 8.45 5.53
CA GLY A 40 -9.94 9.21 5.60
C GLY A 40 -10.55 9.29 7.01
N ALA A 41 -11.83 8.99 7.10
CA ALA A 41 -12.60 9.00 8.35
C ALA A 41 -12.13 7.97 9.38
N ARG A 42 -11.39 6.94 8.98
CA ARG A 42 -10.84 5.96 9.92
C ARG A 42 -9.89 6.58 10.94
N LEU A 43 -9.18 7.65 10.57
CA LEU A 43 -8.30 8.37 11.51
C LEU A 43 -9.07 8.96 12.70
N GLU A 44 -10.33 9.35 12.49
CA GLU A 44 -11.18 9.91 13.54
C GLU A 44 -11.68 8.85 14.54
N ARG A 45 -11.80 7.60 14.08
CA ARG A 45 -12.14 6.47 14.95
C ARG A 45 -11.02 6.17 15.94
N ALA A 46 -9.77 6.40 15.54
CA ALA A 46 -8.56 6.21 16.34
C ALA A 46 -8.48 4.85 17.05
N LEU A 47 -9.07 3.82 16.46
CA LEU A 47 -9.08 2.48 17.05
C LEU A 47 -7.65 1.95 17.20
N LYS A 48 -7.43 1.16 18.24
CA LYS A 48 -6.17 0.45 18.49
C LYS A 48 -6.44 -1.04 18.61
N MET A 49 -5.66 -1.85 17.95
CA MET A 49 -5.77 -3.30 18.03
C MET A 49 -5.18 -3.78 19.36
N PRO A 50 -5.94 -4.50 20.22
CA PRO A 50 -5.39 -5.04 21.45
C PRO A 50 -4.21 -5.99 21.18
N PRO A 51 -3.18 -6.07 22.07
CA PRO A 51 -2.00 -6.91 21.86
C PRO A 51 -2.31 -8.39 21.61
N GLU A 52 -3.29 -8.94 22.33
CA GLU A 52 -3.76 -10.31 22.15
C GLU A 52 -4.34 -10.53 20.75
N ARG A 53 -5.06 -9.55 20.22
CA ARG A 53 -5.59 -9.58 18.85
C ARG A 53 -4.49 -9.43 17.80
N ILE A 54 -3.47 -8.61 18.07
CA ILE A 54 -2.28 -8.52 17.21
C ILE A 54 -1.64 -9.89 17.08
N LYS A 55 -1.39 -10.57 18.22
CA LYS A 55 -0.81 -11.93 18.24
C LYS A 55 -1.67 -12.93 17.47
N ALA A 56 -2.98 -12.92 17.70
CA ALA A 56 -3.92 -13.81 17.03
C ALA A 56 -3.89 -13.60 15.51
N ASN A 57 -3.96 -12.36 15.04
CA ASN A 57 -3.87 -12.04 13.61
C ASN A 57 -2.53 -12.46 13.01
N LEU A 58 -1.40 -12.13 13.64
CA LEU A 58 -0.08 -12.51 13.14
C LEU A 58 0.03 -14.03 12.99
N THR A 59 -0.43 -14.79 13.99
CA THR A 59 -0.38 -16.25 13.95
C THR A 59 -1.28 -16.83 12.86
N ALA A 60 -2.54 -16.40 12.81
CA ALA A 60 -3.50 -16.91 11.85
C ALA A 60 -3.10 -16.64 10.40
N TRP A 61 -2.72 -15.39 10.07
CA TRP A 61 -2.32 -15.04 8.71
C TRP A 61 -0.94 -15.60 8.32
N ARG A 62 -0.05 -15.86 9.28
CA ARG A 62 1.19 -16.64 9.02
C ARG A 62 0.87 -18.07 8.60
N GLN A 63 -0.09 -18.71 9.27
CA GLN A 63 -0.56 -20.05 8.92
C GLN A 63 -1.24 -20.09 7.55
N MET A 64 -1.90 -19.00 7.14
CA MET A 64 -2.49 -18.82 5.81
C MET A 64 -1.46 -18.51 4.71
N GLY A 65 -0.17 -18.59 5.01
CA GLY A 65 0.92 -18.42 4.05
C GLY A 65 1.58 -17.03 4.06
N GLY A 66 1.21 -16.16 4.99
CA GLY A 66 1.85 -14.84 5.14
C GLY A 66 3.35 -14.96 5.42
N SER A 67 4.19 -14.46 4.54
CA SER A 67 5.64 -14.45 4.72
C SER A 67 6.20 -13.04 4.83
N LYS A 68 5.53 -12.07 4.23
CA LYS A 68 5.91 -10.66 4.25
C LYS A 68 4.86 -9.85 5.03
N LEU A 69 5.29 -9.28 6.14
CA LEU A 69 4.45 -8.45 7.01
C LEU A 69 4.82 -6.99 6.86
N THR A 70 3.83 -6.14 6.64
CA THR A 70 3.98 -4.69 6.72
C THR A 70 3.13 -4.16 7.87
N ILE A 71 3.75 -3.60 8.90
CA ILE A 71 3.06 -2.97 10.02
C ILE A 71 2.70 -1.54 9.63
N LEU A 72 1.44 -1.23 9.73
CA LEU A 72 0.82 0.02 9.32
C LEU A 72 -0.14 0.55 10.40
N GLY A 73 -0.74 1.70 10.07
CA GLY A 73 -1.79 2.30 10.88
C GLY A 73 -2.19 3.64 10.28
N GLY A 74 -2.75 4.49 11.09
CA GLY A 74 -2.61 5.92 10.85
C GLY A 74 -1.12 6.26 11.01
N GLU A 75 -0.59 6.18 12.23
CA GLU A 75 0.85 6.12 12.52
C GLU A 75 1.11 4.93 13.46
N PRO A 76 1.75 3.83 12.97
CA PRO A 76 1.86 2.60 13.76
C PRO A 76 2.68 2.78 15.03
N THR A 77 3.65 3.70 15.05
CA THR A 77 4.52 3.94 16.21
C THR A 77 3.80 4.61 17.38
N LEU A 78 2.59 5.14 17.19
CA LEU A 78 1.72 5.60 18.26
C LEU A 78 1.10 4.45 19.06
N HIS A 79 1.15 3.23 18.53
CA HIS A 79 0.68 2.07 19.27
C HIS A 79 1.65 1.74 20.41
N HIS A 80 1.12 1.52 21.62
CA HIS A 80 1.97 1.26 22.79
C HIS A 80 2.80 -0.02 22.60
N ASP A 81 2.22 -1.04 21.98
CA ASP A 81 2.83 -2.36 21.79
C ASP A 81 3.61 -2.52 20.47
N TYR A 82 3.89 -1.42 19.75
CA TYR A 82 4.57 -1.44 18.46
C TYR A 82 5.89 -2.24 18.47
N VAL A 83 6.76 -1.99 19.46
CA VAL A 83 8.06 -2.66 19.56
C VAL A 83 7.89 -4.17 19.76
N ASN A 84 6.98 -4.57 20.64
CA ASN A 84 6.70 -5.99 20.88
C ASN A 84 6.06 -6.65 19.65
N THR A 85 5.22 -5.93 18.91
CA THR A 85 4.62 -6.42 17.66
C THR A 85 5.68 -6.79 16.63
N ILE A 86 6.70 -5.94 16.44
CA ILE A 86 7.82 -6.20 15.53
C ILE A 86 8.57 -7.49 15.95
N ARG A 87 8.95 -7.59 17.22
CA ARG A 87 9.68 -8.75 17.76
C ARG A 87 8.84 -10.03 17.66
N LEU A 88 7.56 -9.94 17.99
CA LEU A 88 6.63 -11.06 17.89
C LEU A 88 6.48 -11.56 16.45
N ALA A 89 6.42 -10.67 15.48
CA ALA A 89 6.36 -11.05 14.07
C ALA A 89 7.59 -11.88 13.64
N LYS A 90 8.78 -11.50 14.09
CA LYS A 90 10.02 -12.28 13.86
C LYS A 90 9.95 -13.63 14.54
N GLN A 91 9.48 -13.70 15.78
CA GLN A 91 9.35 -14.96 16.55
C GLN A 91 8.33 -15.92 15.90
N ILE A 92 7.25 -15.41 15.34
CA ILE A 92 6.23 -16.21 14.61
C ILE A 92 6.77 -16.73 13.27
N GLY A 93 7.88 -16.14 12.77
CA GLY A 93 8.57 -16.61 11.57
C GLY A 93 8.17 -15.87 10.28
N TYR A 94 7.75 -14.60 10.37
CA TYR A 94 7.67 -13.76 9.17
C TYR A 94 9.09 -13.54 8.63
N GLU A 95 9.28 -13.86 7.36
CA GLU A 95 10.58 -13.74 6.67
C GLU A 95 10.95 -12.27 6.45
N HIS A 96 9.95 -11.46 6.12
CA HIS A 96 10.10 -10.03 5.92
C HIS A 96 9.19 -9.26 6.86
N VAL A 97 9.79 -8.43 7.71
CA VAL A 97 9.08 -7.49 8.57
C VAL A 97 9.40 -6.07 8.12
N ILE A 98 8.39 -5.30 7.82
CA ILE A 98 8.46 -3.97 7.25
C ILE A 98 7.53 -3.06 8.03
N THR A 99 7.84 -1.78 8.06
CA THR A 99 6.93 -0.76 8.58
C THR A 99 6.94 0.47 7.68
N THR A 100 5.83 1.22 7.67
CA THR A 100 5.77 2.54 7.08
C THR A 100 5.36 3.53 8.15
N SER A 101 6.10 4.63 8.28
CA SER A 101 5.91 5.66 9.29
C SER A 101 6.04 7.05 8.68
N ASN A 102 5.44 8.05 9.34
CA ASN A 102 5.67 9.45 8.99
C ASN A 102 7.04 10.00 9.47
N GLY A 103 7.79 9.20 10.22
CA GLY A 103 9.15 9.54 10.63
C GLY A 103 9.30 10.64 11.68
N LEU A 104 8.22 11.07 12.34
CA LEU A 104 8.29 12.12 13.38
C LEU A 104 8.85 11.59 14.71
N ASP A 105 9.01 12.45 15.70
CA ASP A 105 9.62 12.12 16.99
C ASP A 105 8.99 10.92 17.73
N PRO A 106 7.67 10.67 17.70
CA PRO A 106 7.12 9.42 18.24
C PRO A 106 7.72 8.17 17.57
N ALA A 107 7.96 8.22 16.27
CA ALA A 107 8.53 7.10 15.53
C ALA A 107 9.99 6.85 15.93
N ILE A 108 10.84 7.88 15.91
CA ILE A 108 12.26 7.71 16.23
C ILE A 108 12.48 7.18 17.65
N ARG A 109 11.65 7.60 18.63
CA ARG A 109 11.70 7.03 19.98
C ARG A 109 11.41 5.52 20.04
N LYS A 110 10.55 5.01 19.14
CA LYS A 110 10.28 3.58 19.03
C LYS A 110 11.43 2.86 18.31
N PHE A 111 11.93 3.42 17.21
CA PHE A 111 13.04 2.85 16.46
C PHE A 111 14.33 2.75 17.28
N ARG A 112 14.60 3.71 18.20
CA ARG A 112 15.74 3.60 19.12
C ARG A 112 15.73 2.39 20.05
N ARG A 113 14.59 1.70 20.17
CA ARG A 113 14.39 0.48 20.96
C ARG A 113 14.46 -0.80 20.11
N LEU A 114 14.73 -0.66 18.82
CA LEU A 114 14.78 -1.71 17.83
C LEU A 114 16.13 -1.69 17.12
N GLU A 115 16.49 -2.83 16.55
CA GLU A 115 17.73 -3.01 15.80
C GLU A 115 17.45 -3.11 14.29
N PRO A 116 18.41 -2.77 13.42
CA PRO A 116 18.26 -2.96 11.98
C PRO A 116 17.81 -4.37 11.58
N SER A 117 18.26 -5.40 12.27
CA SER A 117 17.90 -6.81 12.06
C SER A 117 16.44 -7.16 12.38
N ASP A 118 15.75 -6.28 13.09
CA ASP A 118 14.30 -6.44 13.35
C ASP A 118 13.45 -6.22 12.11
N PHE A 119 14.02 -5.57 11.08
CA PHE A 119 13.32 -5.24 9.83
C PHE A 119 14.06 -5.76 8.59
N SER A 120 13.32 -6.00 7.53
CA SER A 120 13.90 -6.09 6.19
C SER A 120 14.23 -4.71 5.65
N TYR A 121 13.36 -3.74 5.91
CA TYR A 121 13.56 -2.30 5.69
C TYR A 121 12.49 -1.49 6.41
N VAL A 122 12.75 -0.20 6.60
CA VAL A 122 11.78 0.77 7.10
C VAL A 122 11.45 1.77 6.00
N GLN A 123 10.16 2.13 5.83
CA GLN A 123 9.72 3.13 4.88
C GLN A 123 9.31 4.41 5.64
N ILE A 124 9.86 5.53 5.23
CA ILE A 124 9.51 6.83 5.79
C ILE A 124 8.83 7.65 4.70
N SER A 125 7.69 8.21 5.04
CA SER A 125 6.90 8.99 4.10
C SER A 125 7.43 10.41 3.97
N VAL A 126 7.86 10.80 2.76
CA VAL A 126 8.33 12.15 2.42
C VAL A 126 7.73 12.54 1.07
N ASP A 127 6.87 13.57 1.05
CA ASP A 127 6.09 13.93 -0.14
C ASP A 127 6.55 15.22 -0.82
N GLY A 128 7.84 15.46 -0.84
CA GLY A 128 8.43 16.58 -1.56
C GLY A 128 9.91 16.75 -1.25
N GLY A 129 10.64 17.39 -2.15
CA GLY A 129 12.06 17.70 -2.01
C GLY A 129 12.34 19.00 -1.26
N SER A 130 11.31 19.66 -0.74
CA SER A 130 11.41 20.92 0.02
C SER A 130 10.36 21.01 1.13
N PRO A 131 10.57 21.89 2.14
CA PRO A 131 9.54 22.17 3.13
C PRO A 131 8.23 22.66 2.51
N ALA A 132 8.30 23.48 1.46
CA ALA A 132 7.12 24.07 0.83
C ALA A 132 6.16 23.01 0.28
N THR A 133 6.69 21.96 -0.34
CA THR A 133 5.88 20.89 -0.94
C THR A 133 5.50 19.83 0.09
N HIS A 134 6.43 19.37 0.89
CA HIS A 134 6.15 18.33 1.90
C HIS A 134 5.18 18.83 2.99
N ASP A 135 5.46 20.01 3.55
CA ASP A 135 4.66 20.52 4.66
C ASP A 135 3.25 20.92 4.22
N ALA A 136 3.07 21.33 2.95
CA ALA A 136 1.74 21.58 2.38
C ALA A 136 0.84 20.33 2.40
N VAL A 137 1.41 19.13 2.23
CA VAL A 137 0.69 17.86 2.28
C VAL A 137 0.57 17.34 3.71
N ARG A 138 1.66 17.37 4.49
CA ARG A 138 1.78 16.66 5.77
C ARG A 138 1.68 17.54 7.02
N GLY A 139 1.81 18.85 6.88
CA GLY A 139 1.76 19.81 7.97
C GLY A 139 3.09 20.51 8.21
N GLU A 140 2.99 21.75 8.69
CA GLU A 140 4.11 22.65 8.89
C GLU A 140 5.20 22.06 9.81
N GLY A 141 6.47 22.20 9.39
CA GLY A 141 7.65 21.80 10.15
C GLY A 141 7.94 20.29 10.13
N THR A 142 7.11 19.48 9.45
CA THR A 142 7.28 18.02 9.42
C THR A 142 8.47 17.62 8.54
N PHE A 143 8.77 18.33 7.46
CA PHE A 143 9.89 18.04 6.56
C PHE A 143 11.23 17.95 7.31
N LYS A 144 11.57 19.02 8.03
CA LYS A 144 12.85 19.10 8.76
C LYS A 144 12.99 17.99 9.80
N THR A 145 11.91 17.73 10.55
CA THR A 145 11.90 16.69 11.58
C THR A 145 12.03 15.29 10.97
N THR A 146 11.28 15.04 9.90
CA THR A 146 11.31 13.74 9.22
C THR A 146 12.69 13.46 8.63
N LEU A 147 13.31 14.40 7.91
CA LEU A 147 14.64 14.19 7.33
C LEU A 147 15.74 14.01 8.38
N LYS A 148 15.69 14.76 9.50
CA LYS A 148 16.59 14.52 10.62
C LYS A 148 16.49 13.09 11.13
N ASN A 149 15.28 12.57 11.26
CA ASN A 149 15.04 11.21 11.77
C ASN A 149 15.40 10.15 10.72
N VAL A 150 15.23 10.42 9.42
CA VAL A 150 15.73 9.57 8.33
C VAL A 150 17.26 9.45 8.41
N ALA A 151 17.98 10.56 8.59
CA ALA A 151 19.44 10.54 8.76
C ALA A 151 19.86 9.65 9.93
N GLU A 152 19.22 9.80 11.11
CA GLU A 152 19.50 8.96 12.28
C GLU A 152 19.27 7.46 11.99
N LEU A 153 18.22 7.10 11.25
CA LEU A 153 17.94 5.71 10.89
C LEU A 153 19.04 5.15 9.96
N CYS A 154 19.44 5.93 8.94
CA CYS A 154 20.54 5.53 8.05
C CYS A 154 21.87 5.37 8.79
N GLU A 155 22.23 6.32 9.66
CA GLU A 155 23.44 6.27 10.49
C GLU A 155 23.46 5.05 11.41
N ARG A 156 22.29 4.62 11.90
CA ARG A 156 22.15 3.42 12.72
C ARG A 156 22.14 2.12 11.91
N GLY A 157 22.23 2.19 10.58
CA GLY A 157 22.32 1.01 9.70
C GLY A 157 20.98 0.38 9.31
N PHE A 158 19.85 1.06 9.53
CA PHE A 158 18.58 0.57 8.98
C PHE A 158 18.57 0.70 7.45
N ASP A 159 18.09 -0.33 6.73
CA ASP A 159 17.70 -0.18 5.33
C ASP A 159 16.50 0.79 5.27
N THR A 160 16.81 2.08 5.17
CA THR A 160 15.82 3.14 5.18
C THR A 160 15.43 3.49 3.75
N ARG A 161 14.14 3.53 3.49
CA ARG A 161 13.56 3.85 2.19
C ARG A 161 12.59 5.01 2.32
N ILE A 162 12.57 5.89 1.33
CA ILE A 162 11.57 6.95 1.23
C ILE A 162 10.38 6.44 0.40
N ILE A 163 9.16 6.76 0.84
CA ILE A 163 7.94 6.60 0.05
C ILE A 163 7.31 7.98 -0.15
N CYS A 164 7.07 8.33 -1.41
CA CYS A 164 6.47 9.60 -1.82
C CYS A 164 5.17 9.33 -2.55
N THR A 165 4.09 9.96 -2.11
CA THR A 165 2.83 10.03 -2.85
C THR A 165 2.89 11.22 -3.80
N VAL A 166 2.96 10.94 -5.10
CA VAL A 166 3.05 11.97 -6.15
C VAL A 166 1.66 12.45 -6.51
N SER A 167 1.53 13.75 -6.58
CA SER A 167 0.31 14.48 -6.97
C SER A 167 0.70 15.73 -7.74
N LYS A 168 -0.26 16.42 -8.34
CA LYS A 168 0.00 17.73 -8.98
C LYS A 168 0.57 18.77 -8.03
N ALA A 169 0.32 18.64 -6.72
CA ALA A 169 0.83 19.55 -5.71
C ALA A 169 2.34 19.42 -5.45
N ASN A 170 2.96 18.27 -5.79
CA ASN A 170 4.37 18.01 -5.48
C ASN A 170 5.19 17.44 -6.65
N GLU A 171 4.58 17.13 -7.78
CA GLU A 171 5.26 16.47 -8.92
C GLU A 171 6.55 17.19 -9.34
N ALA A 172 6.50 18.53 -9.43
CA ALA A 172 7.63 19.34 -9.89
C ALA A 172 8.85 19.27 -8.95
N ASP A 173 8.65 18.92 -7.67
CA ASP A 173 9.68 18.97 -6.64
C ASP A 173 10.07 17.57 -6.10
N CYS A 174 9.21 16.55 -6.26
CA CYS A 174 9.42 15.26 -5.64
C CYS A 174 10.66 14.50 -6.17
N LEU A 175 11.12 14.77 -7.38
CA LEU A 175 12.35 14.14 -7.93
C LEU A 175 13.62 14.57 -7.17
N ARG A 176 13.63 15.75 -6.52
CA ARG A 176 14.74 16.19 -5.64
C ARG A 176 14.92 15.25 -4.42
N LEU A 177 13.95 14.38 -4.17
CA LEU A 177 14.11 13.34 -3.15
C LEU A 177 15.26 12.38 -3.45
N LEU A 178 15.71 12.27 -4.69
CA LEU A 178 16.88 11.45 -5.05
C LEU A 178 18.18 12.08 -4.56
N ASP A 179 18.36 13.40 -4.70
CA ASP A 179 19.51 14.12 -4.14
C ASP A 179 19.53 13.97 -2.60
N ILE A 180 18.36 14.13 -1.97
CA ILE A 180 18.21 13.97 -0.53
C ILE A 180 18.54 12.53 -0.11
N ALA A 181 18.03 11.55 -0.83
CA ALA A 181 18.28 10.13 -0.57
C ALA A 181 19.78 9.82 -0.63
N ASP A 182 20.46 10.30 -1.66
CA ASP A 182 21.90 10.12 -1.80
C ASP A 182 22.70 10.79 -0.68
N SER A 183 22.29 11.98 -0.25
CA SER A 183 22.96 12.72 0.84
C SER A 183 22.79 12.04 2.20
N LEU A 184 21.66 11.39 2.43
CA LEU A 184 21.32 10.74 3.72
C LEU A 184 21.65 9.24 3.76
N GLY A 185 22.02 8.61 2.64
CA GLY A 185 22.26 7.18 2.56
C GLY A 185 20.98 6.33 2.52
N VAL A 186 19.88 6.91 2.03
CA VAL A 186 18.63 6.19 1.77
C VAL A 186 18.82 5.20 0.63
N SER A 187 18.38 3.97 0.79
CA SER A 187 18.63 2.89 -0.18
C SER A 187 17.71 2.91 -1.40
N LEU A 188 16.50 3.48 -1.26
CA LEU A 188 15.48 3.48 -2.32
C LEU A 188 14.47 4.61 -2.10
N VAL A 189 14.10 5.28 -3.19
CA VAL A 189 12.95 6.18 -3.25
C VAL A 189 11.83 5.51 -4.03
N LYS A 190 10.65 5.43 -3.43
CA LYS A 190 9.47 4.79 -3.99
C LYS A 190 8.40 5.82 -4.28
N PHE A 191 7.97 5.89 -5.53
CA PHE A 191 6.91 6.78 -5.97
C PHE A 191 5.58 6.04 -6.13
N HIS A 192 4.52 6.62 -5.59
CA HIS A 192 3.14 6.18 -5.75
C HIS A 192 2.30 7.33 -6.27
N VAL A 193 1.43 7.10 -7.21
CA VAL A 193 0.46 8.12 -7.58
C VAL A 193 -0.58 8.29 -6.47
N MET A 194 -0.96 9.52 -6.21
CA MET A 194 -2.06 9.83 -5.28
C MET A 194 -3.35 9.14 -5.71
N SER A 195 -4.03 8.50 -4.77
CA SER A 195 -5.39 8.00 -4.96
C SER A 195 -6.39 9.01 -4.39
N VAL A 196 -7.42 9.36 -5.17
CA VAL A 196 -8.48 10.27 -4.72
C VAL A 196 -9.50 9.48 -3.88
N ILE A 197 -9.06 9.06 -2.71
CA ILE A 197 -9.87 8.37 -1.70
C ILE A 197 -9.58 8.96 -0.32
N GLY A 198 -10.46 8.70 0.64
CA GLY A 198 -10.31 9.23 1.99
C GLY A 198 -10.26 10.77 2.00
N ARG A 199 -9.21 11.36 2.56
CA ARG A 199 -9.03 12.82 2.57
C ARG A 199 -8.70 13.39 1.17
N GLY A 200 -8.23 12.55 0.27
CA GLY A 200 -8.01 12.93 -1.12
C GLY A 200 -9.26 13.42 -1.83
N HIS A 201 -10.47 13.01 -1.40
CA HIS A 201 -11.72 13.56 -1.91
C HIS A 201 -11.90 15.06 -1.67
N GLY A 202 -11.23 15.64 -0.69
CA GLY A 202 -11.22 17.09 -0.47
C GLY A 202 -10.15 17.84 -1.26
N ASN A 203 -9.31 17.13 -2.04
CA ASN A 203 -8.21 17.67 -2.81
C ASN A 203 -8.13 16.96 -4.19
N GLU A 204 -9.28 16.82 -4.85
CA GLU A 204 -9.38 16.09 -6.13
C GLU A 204 -8.50 16.71 -7.22
N GLU A 205 -8.32 18.03 -7.20
CA GLU A 205 -7.46 18.77 -8.12
C GLU A 205 -5.97 18.37 -8.02
N TRP A 206 -5.55 17.76 -6.90
CA TRP A 206 -4.19 17.21 -6.76
C TRP A 206 -4.01 15.88 -7.51
N GLY A 207 -5.11 15.24 -7.87
CA GLY A 207 -5.07 13.96 -8.58
C GLY A 207 -4.45 14.08 -9.96
N MET A 208 -3.54 13.17 -10.28
CA MET A 208 -2.93 13.07 -11.61
C MET A 208 -3.84 12.24 -12.53
N ARG A 209 -3.94 12.67 -13.79
CA ARG A 209 -4.53 11.84 -14.86
C ARG A 209 -3.58 10.69 -15.22
N PRO A 210 -4.08 9.61 -15.84
CA PRO A 210 -3.25 8.47 -16.22
C PRO A 210 -2.04 8.83 -17.09
N HIS A 211 -2.24 9.68 -18.10
CA HIS A 211 -1.13 10.13 -18.96
C HIS A 211 -0.10 10.96 -18.18
N GLU A 212 -0.53 11.84 -17.27
CA GLU A 212 0.38 12.63 -16.42
C GLU A 212 1.27 11.73 -15.55
N TRP A 213 0.71 10.63 -15.03
CA TRP A 213 1.48 9.63 -14.29
C TRP A 213 2.47 8.88 -15.18
N LEU A 214 2.07 8.51 -16.40
CA LEU A 214 2.97 7.85 -17.35
C LEU A 214 4.10 8.79 -17.77
N ASP A 215 3.81 10.06 -18.05
CA ASP A 215 4.82 11.07 -18.37
C ASP A 215 5.82 11.28 -17.22
N PHE A 216 5.33 11.23 -15.96
CA PHE A 216 6.19 11.27 -14.79
C PHE A 216 7.09 10.03 -14.73
N THR A 217 6.52 8.82 -14.89
CA THR A 217 7.29 7.57 -14.77
C THR A 217 8.27 7.36 -15.93
N ASP A 218 7.98 7.86 -17.11
CA ASP A 218 8.89 7.79 -18.27
C ASP A 218 10.20 8.56 -18.05
N ARG A 219 10.18 9.60 -17.20
CA ARG A 219 11.39 10.39 -16.84
C ARG A 219 12.27 9.68 -15.80
N LEU A 220 11.71 8.74 -15.02
CA LEU A 220 12.41 8.13 -13.88
C LEU A 220 13.69 7.38 -14.25
N PRO A 221 13.79 6.61 -15.35
CA PRO A 221 15.02 5.92 -15.72
C PRO A 221 16.20 6.88 -15.95
N GLU A 222 15.97 7.99 -16.63
CA GLU A 222 17.00 9.00 -16.90
C GLU A 222 17.45 9.69 -15.59
N VAL A 223 16.48 10.14 -14.79
CA VAL A 223 16.77 10.79 -13.51
C VAL A 223 17.51 9.84 -12.57
N ALA A 224 17.07 8.58 -12.48
CA ALA A 224 17.66 7.58 -11.61
C ALA A 224 19.11 7.24 -11.96
N ALA A 225 19.50 7.34 -13.25
CA ALA A 225 20.85 6.99 -13.71
C ALA A 225 21.96 7.82 -13.05
N GLY A 226 21.65 9.02 -12.55
CA GLY A 226 22.58 9.90 -11.86
C GLY A 226 22.71 9.66 -10.35
N HIS A 227 21.94 8.74 -9.76
CA HIS A 227 21.82 8.57 -8.31
C HIS A 227 22.25 7.19 -7.82
N ARG A 228 22.69 7.13 -6.55
CA ARG A 228 23.00 5.88 -5.84
C ARG A 228 21.75 5.22 -5.29
N ALA A 229 20.80 6.02 -4.83
CA ALA A 229 19.52 5.55 -4.36
C ALA A 229 18.74 4.90 -5.50
N ARG A 230 18.24 3.69 -5.27
CA ARG A 230 17.39 3.02 -6.27
C ARG A 230 16.05 3.73 -6.38
N VAL A 231 15.47 3.69 -7.57
CA VAL A 231 14.12 4.19 -7.82
C VAL A 231 13.18 3.02 -8.04
N TRP A 232 12.01 3.09 -7.43
CA TRP A 232 10.91 2.19 -7.71
C TRP A 232 9.62 2.99 -7.79
N TYR A 233 8.76 2.64 -8.70
CA TYR A 233 7.43 3.21 -8.77
C TYR A 233 6.37 2.11 -8.92
N GLN A 234 5.16 2.43 -8.52
CA GLN A 234 4.04 1.53 -8.63
C GLN A 234 3.39 1.72 -10.01
N PRO A 235 3.43 0.70 -10.89
CA PRO A 235 2.70 0.76 -12.14
C PRO A 235 1.19 0.73 -11.82
N THR A 236 0.57 1.89 -11.85
CA THR A 236 -0.87 2.06 -11.63
C THR A 236 -1.61 2.13 -12.95
N PHE A 237 -0.95 2.64 -13.97
CA PHE A 237 -1.41 2.72 -15.34
C PHE A 237 -0.36 2.17 -16.29
N ALA A 238 -0.79 1.66 -17.43
CA ALA A 238 0.07 1.21 -18.50
C ALA A 238 -0.54 1.60 -19.86
N ARG A 239 0.31 1.85 -20.85
CA ARG A 239 -0.18 1.99 -22.21
C ARG A 239 -0.72 0.63 -22.70
N ARG A 240 -1.82 0.65 -23.40
CA ARG A 240 -2.44 -0.58 -23.95
C ARG A 240 -1.46 -1.37 -24.80
N SER A 241 -0.60 -0.70 -25.57
CA SER A 241 0.47 -1.30 -26.37
C SER A 241 1.52 -2.06 -25.56
N GLU A 242 1.67 -1.76 -24.26
CA GLU A 242 2.66 -2.37 -23.38
C GLU A 242 2.13 -3.58 -22.62
N MET A 243 0.82 -3.86 -22.68
CA MET A 243 0.21 -4.91 -21.89
C MET A 243 0.78 -6.31 -22.16
N ALA A 244 1.14 -6.62 -23.42
CA ALA A 244 1.78 -7.89 -23.75
C ALA A 244 3.11 -8.05 -23.00
N ARG A 245 3.94 -7.01 -22.96
CA ARG A 245 5.19 -6.99 -22.19
C ARG A 245 4.95 -7.18 -20.70
N PHE A 246 3.94 -6.51 -20.14
CA PHE A 246 3.58 -6.68 -18.73
C PHE A 246 3.21 -8.13 -18.40
N GLU A 247 2.48 -8.82 -19.28
CA GLU A 247 2.15 -10.24 -19.11
C GLU A 247 3.38 -11.14 -19.19
N GLU A 248 4.26 -10.92 -20.17
CA GLU A 248 5.53 -11.63 -20.31
C GLU A 248 6.42 -11.45 -19.07
N GLU A 249 6.43 -10.24 -18.49
CA GLU A 249 7.14 -9.92 -17.26
C GLU A 249 6.46 -10.47 -15.98
N GLY A 250 5.33 -11.17 -16.11
CA GLY A 250 4.65 -11.85 -15.01
C GLY A 250 3.47 -11.09 -14.38
N TYR A 251 2.90 -10.10 -15.08
CA TYR A 251 1.64 -9.47 -14.65
C TYR A 251 0.53 -10.52 -14.60
N ARG A 252 -0.15 -10.60 -13.47
CA ARG A 252 -1.19 -11.59 -13.18
C ARG A 252 -2.59 -10.98 -13.07
N GLY A 253 -2.73 -9.73 -13.40
CA GLY A 253 -3.98 -9.00 -13.25
C GLY A 253 -4.18 -8.40 -11.86
N CYS A 254 -5.42 -8.12 -11.52
CA CYS A 254 -5.81 -7.44 -10.29
C CYS A 254 -5.46 -8.24 -9.04
N ILE A 255 -4.93 -7.57 -8.02
CA ILE A 255 -4.61 -8.17 -6.73
C ILE A 255 -5.84 -8.78 -6.03
N GLY A 256 -7.03 -8.22 -6.26
CA GLY A 256 -8.29 -8.79 -5.80
C GLY A 256 -8.57 -10.17 -6.38
N ARG A 257 -8.06 -10.46 -7.60
CA ARG A 257 -8.17 -11.77 -8.25
C ARG A 257 -7.09 -12.75 -7.82
N THR A 258 -5.88 -12.24 -7.59
CA THR A 258 -4.73 -13.09 -7.21
C THR A 258 -4.68 -13.40 -5.72
N LEU A 259 -5.39 -12.65 -4.88
CA LEU A 259 -5.43 -12.79 -3.43
C LEU A 259 -4.03 -12.79 -2.76
N ASP A 260 -3.07 -12.08 -3.36
CA ASP A 260 -1.67 -12.08 -2.87
C ASP A 260 -1.46 -11.15 -1.67
N ARG A 261 -2.44 -10.30 -1.34
CA ARG A 261 -2.40 -9.35 -0.23
C ARG A 261 -3.65 -9.41 0.61
N ILE A 262 -3.47 -9.20 1.92
CA ILE A 262 -4.56 -8.92 2.85
C ILE A 262 -4.18 -7.73 3.74
N SER A 263 -5.13 -6.83 3.96
CA SER A 263 -5.00 -5.66 4.85
C SER A 263 -5.98 -5.81 6.01
N ILE A 264 -5.48 -5.88 7.22
CA ILE A 264 -6.25 -6.22 8.44
C ILE A 264 -6.32 -4.98 9.32
N PHE A 265 -7.52 -4.60 9.75
CA PHE A 265 -7.78 -3.41 10.54
C PHE A 265 -8.09 -3.73 12.01
N PRO A 266 -8.00 -2.71 12.92
CA PRO A 266 -8.28 -2.91 14.34
C PRO A 266 -9.69 -3.40 14.65
N ASP A 267 -10.68 -3.10 13.79
CA ASP A 267 -12.06 -3.57 13.91
C ASP A 267 -12.23 -5.06 13.52
N GLY A 268 -11.18 -5.69 12.98
CA GLY A 268 -11.19 -7.09 12.54
C GLY A 268 -11.54 -7.27 11.07
N ARG A 269 -12.02 -6.24 10.38
CA ARG A 269 -12.27 -6.31 8.95
C ARG A 269 -10.97 -6.42 8.18
N SER A 270 -10.99 -7.22 7.13
CA SER A 270 -9.83 -7.46 6.28
C SER A 270 -10.19 -7.27 4.81
N TYR A 271 -9.33 -6.56 4.09
CA TYR A 271 -9.56 -6.19 2.69
C TYR A 271 -8.37 -6.62 1.83
N VAL A 272 -8.65 -7.08 0.63
CA VAL A 272 -7.61 -7.31 -0.39
C VAL A 272 -7.24 -6.00 -1.08
N CYS A 273 -8.24 -5.18 -1.42
CA CYS A 273 -8.06 -3.92 -2.13
C CYS A 273 -8.11 -2.72 -1.19
N SER A 274 -7.09 -1.85 -1.27
CA SER A 274 -7.03 -0.63 -0.45
C SER A 274 -8.07 0.43 -0.83
N PHE A 275 -8.61 0.41 -2.05
CA PHE A 275 -9.68 1.32 -2.46
C PHE A 275 -11.00 1.06 -1.73
N LEU A 276 -11.18 -0.13 -1.15
CA LEU A 276 -12.45 -0.54 -0.55
C LEU A 276 -12.47 -0.43 0.98
N PHE A 277 -11.45 0.18 1.60
CA PHE A 277 -11.30 0.24 3.06
C PHE A 277 -12.47 0.91 3.81
N ASP A 278 -13.18 1.82 3.18
CA ASP A 278 -14.33 2.52 3.77
C ASP A 278 -15.68 1.95 3.30
N THR A 279 -15.66 0.77 2.65
CA THR A 279 -16.88 0.09 2.21
C THR A 279 -17.20 -1.11 3.09
N ASP A 280 -18.42 -1.64 2.97
CA ASP A 280 -18.81 -2.91 3.60
C ASP A 280 -18.39 -4.15 2.80
N LEU A 281 -17.64 -3.97 1.70
CA LEU A 281 -17.18 -5.04 0.82
C LEU A 281 -15.93 -5.77 1.35
N HIS A 282 -15.67 -5.77 2.65
CA HIS A 282 -14.52 -6.46 3.23
C HIS A 282 -14.53 -7.96 2.88
N TYR A 283 -13.33 -8.51 2.63
CA TYR A 283 -13.16 -9.91 2.26
C TYR A 283 -13.42 -10.86 3.43
N ALA A 284 -12.84 -10.55 4.60
CA ALA A 284 -12.93 -11.42 5.77
C ALA A 284 -12.96 -10.62 7.07
N ASN A 285 -13.37 -11.30 8.14
CA ASN A 285 -13.22 -10.83 9.51
C ASN A 285 -12.29 -11.76 10.27
N THR A 286 -11.44 -11.18 11.13
CA THR A 286 -10.65 -11.92 12.10
C THR A 286 -11.20 -11.66 13.49
N ALA A 287 -11.69 -12.70 14.14
CA ALA A 287 -12.18 -12.65 15.52
C ALA A 287 -11.04 -12.39 16.52
N PRO A 288 -11.33 -11.99 17.78
CA PRO A 288 -10.29 -11.76 18.78
C PRO A 288 -9.37 -12.96 19.04
N ASP A 289 -9.88 -14.17 18.89
CA ASP A 289 -9.14 -15.44 19.05
C ASP A 289 -8.29 -15.82 17.81
N GLY A 290 -8.38 -15.04 16.72
CA GLY A 290 -7.68 -15.30 15.47
C GLY A 290 -8.48 -16.12 14.45
N THR A 291 -9.70 -16.53 14.75
CA THR A 291 -10.55 -17.22 13.79
C THR A 291 -10.87 -16.29 12.60
N ILE A 292 -10.53 -16.74 11.38
CA ILE A 292 -10.78 -16.01 10.16
C ILE A 292 -12.07 -16.53 9.52
N THR A 293 -13.02 -15.63 9.25
CA THR A 293 -14.27 -15.94 8.56
C THR A 293 -14.40 -15.07 7.31
N VAL A 294 -14.64 -15.70 6.15
CA VAL A 294 -14.95 -14.94 4.93
C VAL A 294 -16.32 -14.28 5.06
N ASN A 295 -16.42 -13.03 4.60
CA ASN A 295 -17.69 -12.31 4.60
C ASN A 295 -18.71 -13.04 3.70
N ARG A 296 -19.88 -13.36 4.24
CA ARG A 296 -20.95 -14.08 3.53
C ARG A 296 -21.85 -13.18 2.67
N GLY A 297 -21.84 -11.88 2.96
CA GLY A 297 -22.52 -10.89 2.14
C GLY A 297 -21.71 -10.57 0.89
N PRO A 298 -22.13 -9.57 0.13
CA PRO A 298 -21.29 -9.04 -0.95
C PRO A 298 -19.90 -8.69 -0.42
N ASN A 299 -18.87 -9.16 -1.09
CA ASN A 299 -17.50 -8.90 -0.71
C ASN A 299 -16.66 -8.56 -1.95
N GLU A 300 -15.47 -8.05 -1.70
CA GLU A 300 -14.59 -7.61 -2.77
C GLU A 300 -14.13 -8.74 -3.71
N PHE A 301 -14.09 -9.99 -3.24
CA PHE A 301 -13.74 -11.12 -4.11
C PHE A 301 -14.82 -11.37 -5.16
N ASP A 302 -16.10 -11.30 -4.79
CA ASP A 302 -17.21 -11.43 -5.74
C ASP A 302 -17.15 -10.32 -6.79
N LEU A 303 -16.80 -9.09 -6.37
CA LEU A 303 -16.58 -7.95 -7.28
C LEU A 303 -15.46 -8.22 -8.29
N PHE A 304 -14.34 -8.80 -7.84
CA PHE A 304 -13.16 -9.05 -8.67
C PHE A 304 -13.22 -10.35 -9.48
N SER A 305 -14.16 -11.25 -9.21
CA SER A 305 -14.23 -12.57 -9.85
C SER A 305 -14.72 -12.50 -11.31
N GLY A 306 -15.45 -11.45 -11.68
CA GLY A 306 -15.98 -11.22 -13.03
C GLY A 306 -15.10 -10.32 -13.88
N ALA A 307 -15.22 -10.44 -15.20
CA ALA A 307 -14.70 -9.43 -16.12
C ALA A 307 -15.69 -8.26 -16.19
N LEU A 308 -15.17 -7.03 -16.16
CA LEU A 308 -15.97 -5.85 -16.45
C LEU A 308 -16.16 -5.74 -17.95
N THR A 309 -17.41 -5.68 -18.38
CA THR A 309 -17.75 -5.44 -19.78
C THR A 309 -18.14 -3.98 -19.93
N LYS A 310 -17.21 -3.16 -20.39
CA LYS A 310 -17.46 -1.76 -20.76
C LYS A 310 -17.73 -1.66 -22.25
N SER A 311 -18.47 -0.62 -22.68
CA SER A 311 -18.71 -0.35 -24.10
C SER A 311 -17.40 -0.23 -24.91
N ALA A 312 -16.36 0.33 -24.29
CA ALA A 312 -15.02 0.46 -24.88
C ALA A 312 -14.24 -0.89 -24.99
N CYS A 313 -14.77 -1.98 -24.44
CA CYS A 313 -14.12 -3.29 -24.48
C CYS A 313 -14.49 -4.12 -25.70
N GLY A 314 -15.55 -3.76 -26.47
CA GLY A 314 -16.07 -4.58 -27.57
C GLY A 314 -15.04 -4.88 -28.66
N ASP A 315 -14.24 -3.90 -29.05
CA ASP A 315 -13.18 -4.02 -30.07
C ASP A 315 -11.78 -4.01 -29.47
N CYS A 316 -11.67 -4.14 -28.15
CA CYS A 316 -10.41 -4.05 -27.43
C CYS A 316 -9.59 -5.32 -27.59
N LYS A 317 -8.38 -5.18 -28.09
CA LYS A 317 -7.37 -6.27 -28.22
C LYS A 317 -6.45 -6.39 -27.01
N ALA A 318 -6.80 -5.74 -25.88
CA ALA A 318 -5.99 -5.86 -24.67
C ALA A 318 -5.96 -7.31 -24.18
N PRO A 319 -4.85 -7.74 -23.61
CA PRO A 319 -4.70 -9.08 -23.04
C PRO A 319 -5.80 -9.43 -22.04
N GLY A 320 -6.10 -10.72 -21.91
CA GLY A 320 -7.14 -11.23 -21.02
C GLY A 320 -6.95 -10.86 -19.55
N SER A 321 -5.71 -10.53 -19.13
CA SER A 321 -5.38 -10.06 -17.79
C SER A 321 -5.96 -8.67 -17.45
N CYS A 322 -6.25 -7.83 -18.44
CA CYS A 322 -6.88 -6.53 -18.22
C CYS A 322 -8.32 -6.69 -17.68
N MET A 323 -9.09 -7.65 -18.23
CA MET A 323 -10.47 -7.98 -17.83
C MET A 323 -11.39 -6.76 -17.62
N GLY A 324 -11.18 -5.69 -18.40
CA GLY A 324 -12.00 -4.47 -18.35
C GLY A 324 -11.52 -3.38 -17.38
N GLY A 325 -10.35 -3.53 -16.77
CA GLY A 325 -9.77 -2.53 -15.87
C GLY A 325 -9.99 -2.81 -14.38
N CYS A 326 -9.97 -1.76 -13.57
CA CYS A 326 -10.11 -1.87 -12.12
C CYS A 326 -11.56 -1.67 -11.69
N PRO A 327 -12.24 -2.69 -11.15
CA PRO A 327 -13.62 -2.53 -10.68
C PRO A 327 -13.72 -1.61 -9.45
N ALA A 328 -12.68 -1.52 -8.63
CA ALA A 328 -12.68 -0.65 -7.46
C ALA A 328 -12.63 0.84 -7.83
N GLU A 329 -11.93 1.22 -8.90
CA GLU A 329 -11.91 2.61 -9.36
C GLU A 329 -13.30 3.13 -9.75
N GLU A 330 -14.13 2.28 -10.33
CA GLU A 330 -15.49 2.66 -10.68
C GLU A 330 -16.39 2.93 -9.48
N ILE A 331 -16.09 2.26 -8.35
CA ILE A 331 -16.90 2.39 -7.13
C ILE A 331 -16.46 3.60 -6.31
N VAL A 332 -15.14 3.81 -6.16
CA VAL A 332 -14.61 4.78 -5.20
C VAL A 332 -13.80 5.91 -5.82
N ASP A 333 -13.24 5.71 -6.99
CA ASP A 333 -12.39 6.69 -7.68
C ASP A 333 -12.74 6.71 -9.17
N ARG A 334 -13.59 7.61 -9.56
CA ARG A 334 -14.11 7.74 -10.93
C ARG A 334 -13.09 8.30 -11.94
N ARG A 335 -11.82 8.40 -11.58
CA ARG A 335 -10.78 8.86 -12.49
C ARG A 335 -10.43 7.79 -13.51
N ALA A 336 -10.34 8.21 -14.75
CA ALA A 336 -9.84 7.45 -15.89
C ALA A 336 -10.55 6.14 -16.15
N SER A 337 -11.73 6.24 -16.69
CA SER A 337 -12.26 5.15 -17.49
C SER A 337 -11.42 5.00 -18.77
N CYS A 338 -11.29 3.78 -19.29
CA CYS A 338 -10.79 3.56 -20.66
C CYS A 338 -11.53 4.39 -21.74
N ALA A 339 -12.66 5.03 -21.37
CA ALA A 339 -13.43 5.90 -22.24
C ALA A 339 -12.81 7.29 -22.40
N GLU A 340 -12.14 7.82 -21.37
CA GLU A 340 -11.50 9.14 -21.43
C GLU A 340 -10.09 9.08 -22.04
N GLU A 341 -9.34 8.02 -21.76
CA GLU A 341 -8.00 7.79 -22.26
C GLU A 341 -7.90 6.36 -22.83
N PRO A 342 -8.42 6.10 -24.04
CA PRO A 342 -8.61 4.74 -24.57
C PRO A 342 -7.31 3.95 -24.77
N ASP A 343 -6.18 4.63 -24.87
CA ASP A 343 -4.85 4.01 -25.02
C ASP A 343 -4.19 3.67 -23.69
N ILE A 344 -4.79 4.03 -22.56
CA ILE A 344 -4.27 3.77 -21.22
C ILE A 344 -5.21 2.82 -20.47
N VAL A 345 -4.63 1.87 -19.77
CA VAL A 345 -5.36 0.91 -18.93
C VAL A 345 -4.89 1.00 -17.50
N PRO A 346 -5.81 0.95 -16.52
CA PRO A 346 -5.42 0.83 -15.12
C PRO A 346 -4.90 -0.58 -14.86
N VAL A 347 -3.73 -0.69 -14.23
CA VAL A 347 -3.12 -1.95 -13.82
C VAL A 347 -3.07 -2.02 -12.30
N CYS A 348 -3.17 -3.23 -11.76
CA CYS A 348 -3.12 -3.40 -10.32
C CYS A 348 -1.74 -3.06 -9.77
N ARG A 349 -1.72 -2.34 -8.66
CA ARG A 349 -0.54 -1.79 -8.02
C ARG A 349 0.51 -2.82 -7.58
N LEU A 350 0.19 -4.09 -7.45
CA LEU A 350 1.07 -5.11 -6.86
C LEU A 350 1.29 -6.32 -7.78
N TRP A 351 1.35 -6.09 -9.07
CA TRP A 351 1.52 -7.19 -10.03
C TRP A 351 2.88 -7.87 -9.99
N LYS A 352 3.92 -7.17 -9.62
CA LYS A 352 5.23 -7.79 -9.35
C LYS A 352 5.39 -7.90 -7.84
N SER A 353 5.40 -9.13 -7.33
CA SER A 353 6.15 -9.38 -6.12
C SER A 353 7.56 -8.86 -6.42
N SER A 354 7.98 -7.80 -5.72
CA SER A 354 9.37 -7.37 -5.82
C SER A 354 10.24 -8.62 -5.79
N PRO A 355 11.21 -8.79 -6.71
CA PRO A 355 12.19 -9.82 -6.50
C PRO A 355 12.66 -9.66 -5.07
N ALA A 356 12.70 -10.77 -4.35
CA ALA A 356 13.28 -10.81 -3.04
C ALA A 356 14.70 -10.25 -3.17
N ASN A 357 14.93 -9.04 -2.72
CA ASN A 357 16.19 -8.40 -2.43
C ASN A 357 15.94 -7.22 -1.51
#